data_7d2dc9bb6a7225f3a61b3de357daa5ca
#
_entry.id   7d2dc9bb6a7225f3a61b3de357daa5ca
#
_cell.length_a   1.000
_cell.length_b   1.000
_cell.length_c   1.000
_cell.angle_alpha   90.00
_cell.angle_beta   90.00
_cell.angle_gamma   90.00
#
_symmetry.space_group_name_H-M   'P 1'
#
loop_
_entity.id
_entity.type
_entity.pdbx_description
1 polymer ?
#
loop_
_entity_poly.entity_id
_entity_poly.type
_entity_poly.pdbx_seq_one_letter_code
_entity_poly.pdbx_strand_id
1 'polypeptide(L)'
;MEMCSCPRHLAWKQIMNPIKGEELLTQLNWRYAVKQFDPARKISPEDWATLENALILSASSWGLQPWAFVVITDEKTRETLFPSTWNQRQILDCSHYVVFTVKTKMTEEHIDRHIARTVEVRGGTIEKLKAYRDVIIGDVVAGERGAQSQEWAARQVYLALGNFMTSAALLGIDTCPMEGFQPDQYDKILDLPAKGLASVVCCAAGYRATGDKYATRKKVRFSREDVIHIV
;
A
#
# COMPACT_ATOMS: atom_id res chain seq x y z
N MET A 1 -6.26 -39.37 21.10
CA MET A 1 -6.39 -37.90 21.15
C MET A 1 -5.00 -37.37 20.95
N GLU A 2 -4.59 -37.33 19.66
CA GLU A 2 -3.25 -36.93 19.23
C GLU A 2 -3.17 -35.41 19.13
N MET A 3 -2.28 -34.84 19.92
CA MET A 3 -1.96 -33.40 19.85
C MET A 3 -1.22 -33.12 18.54
N CYS A 4 -1.85 -32.39 17.65
CA CYS A 4 -1.24 -31.91 16.43
C CYS A 4 -0.10 -30.93 16.76
N SER A 5 1.12 -31.40 16.74
CA SER A 5 2.34 -30.59 16.91
C SER A 5 2.53 -29.78 15.62
N CYS A 6 2.24 -28.48 15.69
CA CYS A 6 2.46 -27.57 14.59
C CYS A 6 3.98 -27.31 14.41
N PRO A 7 4.62 -27.69 13.28
CA PRO A 7 6.06 -27.56 13.11
C PRO A 7 6.45 -26.15 12.59
N ARG A 8 6.08 -25.08 13.31
CA ARG A 8 6.29 -23.72 12.81
C ARG A 8 7.70 -23.14 13.05
N HIS A 9 8.51 -23.72 13.93
CA HIS A 9 9.81 -23.15 14.24
C HIS A 9 10.98 -23.60 13.34
N LEU A 10 10.83 -24.68 12.57
CA LEU A 10 11.87 -25.19 11.66
C LEU A 10 11.73 -24.73 10.21
N ALA A 11 10.51 -24.31 9.78
CA ALA A 11 10.23 -23.95 8.39
C ALA A 11 10.87 -22.63 7.95
N TRP A 12 11.08 -21.68 8.83
CA TRP A 12 11.57 -20.33 8.45
C TRP A 12 13.03 -20.32 7.97
N LYS A 13 13.87 -21.20 8.45
CA LYS A 13 15.29 -21.27 8.04
C LYS A 13 15.51 -21.91 6.66
N GLN A 14 14.52 -22.64 6.13
CA GLN A 14 14.64 -23.33 4.84
C GLN A 14 14.01 -22.60 3.65
N ILE A 15 13.23 -21.54 3.88
CA ILE A 15 12.40 -20.87 2.82
C ILE A 15 13.04 -19.59 2.29
N MET A 16 14.08 -19.05 2.93
CA MET A 16 14.62 -17.76 2.53
C MET A 16 15.91 -17.90 1.70
N ASN A 17 15.77 -17.75 0.39
CA ASN A 17 16.86 -17.21 -0.41
C ASN A 17 16.75 -15.68 -0.36
N PRO A 18 17.58 -14.98 0.42
CA PRO A 18 17.56 -13.54 0.47
C PRO A 18 17.97 -12.96 -0.89
N ILE A 19 17.25 -11.94 -1.35
CA ILE A 19 17.63 -11.21 -2.56
C ILE A 19 18.98 -10.56 -2.31
N LYS A 20 19.89 -10.65 -3.28
CA LYS A 20 21.21 -10.00 -3.18
C LYS A 20 21.06 -8.47 -3.14
N GLY A 21 21.87 -7.81 -2.34
CA GLY A 21 21.83 -6.35 -2.22
C GLY A 21 22.02 -5.63 -3.55
N GLU A 22 22.85 -6.16 -4.44
CA GLU A 22 23.07 -5.63 -5.79
C GLU A 22 21.79 -5.70 -6.65
N GLU A 23 21.06 -6.82 -6.59
CA GLU A 23 19.79 -7.00 -7.32
C GLU A 23 18.74 -6.01 -6.80
N LEU A 24 18.61 -5.87 -5.49
CA LEU A 24 17.71 -4.88 -4.88
C LEU A 24 18.04 -3.46 -5.33
N LEU A 25 19.29 -3.05 -5.25
CA LEU A 25 19.71 -1.70 -5.65
C LEU A 25 19.54 -1.46 -7.15
N THR A 26 19.75 -2.47 -7.98
CA THR A 26 19.49 -2.42 -9.42
C THR A 26 18.03 -2.10 -9.69
N GLN A 27 17.09 -2.82 -9.05
CA GLN A 27 15.65 -2.58 -9.23
C GLN A 27 15.20 -1.23 -8.66
N LEU A 28 15.73 -0.81 -7.52
CA LEU A 28 15.45 0.52 -6.97
C LEU A 28 15.98 1.65 -7.86
N ASN A 29 17.10 1.44 -8.54
CA ASN A 29 17.62 2.39 -9.53
C ASN A 29 16.83 2.34 -10.84
N TRP A 30 16.38 1.17 -11.27
CA TRP A 30 15.59 0.98 -12.49
C TRP A 30 14.21 1.67 -12.42
N ARG A 31 13.51 1.58 -11.27
CA ARG A 31 12.19 2.18 -11.12
C ARG A 31 12.22 3.71 -11.11
N TYR A 32 11.23 4.32 -11.74
CA TYR A 32 10.93 5.76 -11.64
C TYR A 32 9.41 5.97 -11.70
N ALA A 33 8.93 7.20 -11.53
CA ALA A 33 7.52 7.54 -11.71
C ALA A 33 7.21 7.65 -13.20
N VAL A 34 6.73 6.58 -13.80
CA VAL A 34 6.47 6.44 -15.25
C VAL A 34 5.43 7.46 -15.71
N LYS A 35 5.70 8.13 -16.81
CA LYS A 35 4.81 9.16 -17.35
C LYS A 35 3.99 8.67 -18.54
N GLN A 36 4.45 7.66 -19.24
CA GLN A 36 3.74 7.06 -20.36
C GLN A 36 3.73 5.54 -20.19
N PHE A 37 2.55 4.97 -19.96
CA PHE A 37 2.34 3.53 -19.95
C PHE A 37 2.00 3.02 -21.35
N ASP A 38 2.31 1.76 -21.59
CA ASP A 38 1.88 1.02 -22.77
C ASP A 38 0.50 0.42 -22.53
N PRO A 39 -0.58 0.94 -23.13
CA PRO A 39 -1.93 0.47 -22.88
C PRO A 39 -2.18 -0.95 -23.40
N ALA A 40 -1.35 -1.43 -24.34
CA ALA A 40 -1.47 -2.77 -24.90
C ALA A 40 -0.89 -3.86 -23.96
N ARG A 41 -0.01 -3.48 -23.04
CA ARG A 41 0.62 -4.42 -22.11
C ARG A 41 -0.08 -4.39 -20.76
N LYS A 42 -0.64 -5.53 -20.36
CA LYS A 42 -1.30 -5.69 -19.08
C LYS A 42 -0.47 -6.57 -18.13
N ILE A 43 -0.51 -6.26 -16.84
CA ILE A 43 0.07 -7.10 -15.79
C ILE A 43 -0.68 -8.42 -15.78
N SER A 44 0.03 -9.54 -15.67
CA SER A 44 -0.57 -10.86 -15.57
C SER A 44 -1.43 -10.98 -14.30
N PRO A 45 -2.50 -11.80 -14.31
CA PRO A 45 -3.29 -12.04 -13.10
C PRO A 45 -2.46 -12.58 -11.93
N GLU A 46 -1.42 -13.37 -12.20
CA GLU A 46 -0.53 -13.95 -11.20
C GLU A 46 0.34 -12.86 -10.55
N ASP A 47 0.98 -12.00 -11.36
CA ASP A 47 1.79 -10.88 -10.86
C ASP A 47 0.92 -9.88 -10.10
N TRP A 48 -0.31 -9.63 -10.61
CA TRP A 48 -1.24 -8.73 -9.93
C TRP A 48 -1.65 -9.28 -8.56
N ALA A 49 -2.01 -10.55 -8.47
CA ALA A 49 -2.32 -11.21 -7.19
C ALA A 49 -1.13 -11.15 -6.21
N THR A 50 0.11 -11.25 -6.72
CA THR A 50 1.32 -11.07 -5.92
C THR A 50 1.42 -9.64 -5.36
N LEU A 51 1.12 -8.62 -6.16
CA LEU A 51 1.10 -7.23 -5.73
C LEU A 51 -0.02 -6.93 -4.72
N GLU A 52 -1.21 -7.52 -4.89
CA GLU A 52 -2.29 -7.43 -3.90
C GLU A 52 -1.86 -8.04 -2.55
N ASN A 53 -1.21 -9.20 -2.59
CA ASN A 53 -0.66 -9.81 -1.38
C ASN A 53 0.43 -8.94 -0.73
N ALA A 54 1.28 -8.27 -1.50
CA ALA A 54 2.26 -7.33 -0.97
C ALA A 54 1.59 -6.14 -0.26
N LEU A 55 0.46 -5.64 -0.78
CA LEU A 55 -0.36 -4.63 -0.10
C LEU A 55 -0.92 -5.16 1.23
N ILE A 56 -1.50 -6.37 1.23
CA ILE A 56 -2.07 -7.00 2.43
C ILE A 56 -1.00 -7.23 3.50
N LEU A 57 0.21 -7.62 3.11
CA LEU A 57 1.35 -7.89 3.99
C LEU A 57 2.09 -6.63 4.44
N SER A 58 1.67 -5.45 4.01
CA SER A 58 2.30 -4.20 4.42
C SER A 58 2.18 -3.99 5.94
N ALA A 59 3.28 -3.55 6.54
CA ALA A 59 3.30 -3.23 7.96
C ALA A 59 2.51 -1.95 8.25
N SER A 60 1.91 -1.89 9.45
CA SER A 60 1.30 -0.68 9.99
C SER A 60 1.47 -0.63 11.49
N SER A 61 1.38 0.56 12.09
CA SER A 61 1.42 0.72 13.54
C SER A 61 0.34 -0.13 14.20
N TRP A 62 0.70 -0.86 15.27
CA TRP A 62 -0.15 -1.86 15.94
C TRP A 62 -0.65 -3.00 15.04
N GLY A 63 -0.30 -3.05 13.77
CA GLY A 63 -0.86 -3.97 12.79
C GLY A 63 -2.30 -3.66 12.40
N LEU A 64 -2.78 -2.45 12.64
CA LEU A 64 -4.20 -2.09 12.53
C LEU A 64 -4.70 -1.93 11.10
N GLN A 65 -3.81 -1.77 10.12
CA GLN A 65 -4.18 -1.64 8.71
C GLN A 65 -5.35 -0.64 8.50
N PRO A 66 -5.14 0.66 8.83
CA PRO A 66 -6.21 1.67 8.81
C PRO A 66 -6.50 2.16 7.39
N TRP A 67 -6.61 1.25 6.43
CA TRP A 67 -6.71 1.54 4.99
C TRP A 67 -7.66 0.62 4.25
N ALA A 68 -7.94 1.01 3.03
CA ALA A 68 -8.43 0.15 1.97
C ALA A 68 -7.77 0.55 0.64
N PHE A 69 -7.62 -0.42 -0.26
CA PHE A 69 -7.07 -0.20 -1.59
C PHE A 69 -8.20 -0.38 -2.60
N VAL A 70 -8.52 0.67 -3.36
CA VAL A 70 -9.56 0.63 -4.38
C VAL A 70 -8.88 0.46 -5.74
N VAL A 71 -9.00 -0.73 -6.31
CA VAL A 71 -8.44 -1.06 -7.62
C VAL A 71 -9.47 -0.72 -8.69
N ILE A 72 -9.13 0.21 -9.58
CA ILE A 72 -10.01 0.65 -10.66
C ILE A 72 -9.61 -0.06 -11.96
N THR A 73 -10.38 -1.06 -12.34
CA THR A 73 -10.20 -1.81 -13.60
C THR A 73 -11.15 -1.33 -14.69
N ASP A 74 -12.29 -0.75 -14.32
CA ASP A 74 -13.31 -0.24 -15.24
C ASP A 74 -12.85 1.03 -15.97
N GLU A 75 -12.85 1.01 -17.29
CA GLU A 75 -12.41 2.12 -18.14
C GLU A 75 -13.29 3.36 -17.96
N LYS A 76 -14.60 3.18 -17.88
CA LYS A 76 -15.56 4.29 -17.70
C LYS A 76 -15.31 5.04 -16.38
N THR A 77 -15.03 4.31 -15.33
CA THR A 77 -14.65 4.91 -14.04
C THR A 77 -13.34 5.69 -14.14
N ARG A 78 -12.33 5.15 -14.85
CA ARG A 78 -11.07 5.86 -15.10
C ARG A 78 -11.28 7.14 -15.91
N GLU A 79 -12.11 7.09 -16.96
CA GLU A 79 -12.48 8.26 -17.76
C GLU A 79 -13.20 9.33 -16.91
N THR A 80 -14.08 8.90 -16.01
CA THR A 80 -14.79 9.81 -15.09
C THR A 80 -13.83 10.49 -14.10
N LEU A 81 -12.81 9.77 -13.63
CA LEU A 81 -11.78 10.29 -12.73
C LEU A 81 -10.71 11.15 -13.42
N PHE A 82 -10.53 10.97 -14.72
CA PHE A 82 -9.44 11.59 -15.48
C PHE A 82 -9.36 13.12 -15.34
N PRO A 83 -10.45 13.90 -15.47
CA PRO A 83 -10.40 15.35 -15.29
C PRO A 83 -9.94 15.74 -13.87
N SER A 84 -10.35 14.96 -12.87
CA SER A 84 -9.97 15.17 -11.47
C SER A 84 -8.56 14.65 -11.13
N THR A 85 -7.86 14.05 -12.11
CA THR A 85 -6.46 13.59 -12.01
C THR A 85 -5.51 14.57 -12.71
N TRP A 86 -5.86 15.85 -12.79
CA TRP A 86 -5.11 16.89 -13.49
C TRP A 86 -4.80 16.51 -14.95
N ASN A 87 -5.71 15.77 -15.59
CA ASN A 87 -5.57 15.25 -16.96
C ASN A 87 -4.28 14.43 -17.17
N GLN A 88 -3.81 13.74 -16.13
CA GLN A 88 -2.64 12.86 -16.23
C GLN A 88 -3.04 11.52 -16.86
N ARG A 89 -2.57 11.25 -18.06
CA ARG A 89 -2.95 10.07 -18.85
C ARG A 89 -2.59 8.72 -18.21
N GLN A 90 -1.75 8.71 -17.21
CA GLN A 90 -1.34 7.48 -16.52
C GLN A 90 -2.54 6.69 -16.01
N ILE A 91 -3.63 7.36 -15.57
CA ILE A 91 -4.86 6.68 -15.12
C ILE A 91 -5.54 5.90 -16.26
N LEU A 92 -5.47 6.40 -17.50
CA LEU A 92 -6.11 5.77 -18.67
C LEU A 92 -5.25 4.67 -19.26
N ASP A 93 -3.94 4.91 -19.35
CA ASP A 93 -3.01 4.08 -20.13
C ASP A 93 -2.41 2.92 -19.29
N CYS A 94 -2.43 2.98 -17.96
CA CYS A 94 -1.89 1.92 -17.11
C CYS A 94 -2.70 0.61 -17.15
N SER A 95 -2.08 -0.48 -16.71
CA SER A 95 -2.76 -1.77 -16.54
C SER A 95 -3.77 -1.72 -15.39
N HIS A 96 -3.30 -1.34 -14.20
CA HIS A 96 -4.10 -1.22 -12.99
C HIS A 96 -3.90 0.15 -12.36
N TYR A 97 -4.99 0.72 -11.84
CA TYR A 97 -4.97 1.98 -11.12
C TYR A 97 -5.49 1.78 -9.70
N VAL A 98 -4.67 2.11 -8.72
CA VAL A 98 -4.99 1.89 -7.31
C VAL A 98 -5.16 3.23 -6.61
N VAL A 99 -6.29 3.42 -5.97
CA VAL A 99 -6.53 4.53 -5.03
C VAL A 99 -6.28 4.01 -3.62
N PHE A 100 -5.28 4.56 -2.97
CA PHE A 100 -4.92 4.28 -1.59
C PHE A 100 -5.79 5.15 -0.69
N THR A 101 -6.63 4.51 0.10
CA THR A 101 -7.59 5.19 0.97
C THR A 101 -7.31 4.89 2.44
N VAL A 102 -7.73 5.78 3.30
CA VAL A 102 -7.63 5.64 4.75
C VAL A 102 -9.00 5.62 5.41
N LYS A 103 -9.09 5.01 6.58
CA LYS A 103 -10.20 5.24 7.47
C LYS A 103 -10.17 6.68 7.97
N THR A 104 -11.29 7.38 7.82
CA THR A 104 -11.42 8.78 8.28
C THR A 104 -11.38 8.88 9.80
N LYS A 105 -11.77 7.81 10.48
CA LYS A 105 -11.76 7.69 11.95
C LYS A 105 -11.42 6.26 12.38
N MET A 106 -10.55 6.13 13.36
CA MET A 106 -10.35 4.88 14.08
C MET A 106 -11.43 4.72 15.15
N THR A 107 -12.00 3.53 15.25
CA THR A 107 -13.09 3.21 16.19
C THR A 107 -12.73 2.00 17.03
N GLU A 108 -13.35 1.85 18.19
CA GLU A 108 -13.20 0.66 19.01
C GLU A 108 -13.59 -0.62 18.25
N GLU A 109 -14.64 -0.56 17.43
CA GLU A 109 -15.05 -1.67 16.57
C GLU A 109 -13.93 -2.14 15.62
N HIS A 110 -13.14 -1.20 15.06
CA HIS A 110 -11.99 -1.57 14.24
C HIS A 110 -10.92 -2.29 15.07
N ILE A 111 -10.68 -1.82 16.29
CA ILE A 111 -9.74 -2.46 17.22
C ILE A 111 -10.23 -3.85 17.59
N ASP A 112 -11.52 -3.99 17.93
CA ASP A 112 -12.14 -5.27 18.29
C ASP A 112 -12.02 -6.30 17.16
N ARG A 113 -12.25 -5.87 15.93
CA ARG A 113 -12.06 -6.71 14.75
C ARG A 113 -10.61 -7.16 14.59
N HIS A 114 -9.63 -6.27 14.85
CA HIS A 114 -8.21 -6.62 14.85
C HIS A 114 -7.86 -7.64 15.96
N ILE A 115 -8.38 -7.45 17.18
CA ILE A 115 -8.19 -8.38 18.31
C ILE A 115 -8.79 -9.74 17.97
N ALA A 116 -10.02 -9.80 17.46
CA ALA A 116 -10.66 -11.04 17.04
C ALA A 116 -9.85 -11.78 15.97
N ARG A 117 -9.35 -11.03 14.95
CA ARG A 117 -8.50 -11.61 13.92
C ARG A 117 -7.16 -12.11 14.46
N THR A 118 -6.61 -11.43 15.46
CA THR A 118 -5.38 -11.88 16.13
C THR A 118 -5.59 -13.22 16.83
N VAL A 119 -6.71 -13.39 17.55
CA VAL A 119 -7.08 -14.65 18.20
C VAL A 119 -7.32 -15.77 17.19
N GLU A 120 -8.02 -15.46 16.10
CA GLU A 120 -8.29 -16.42 15.02
C GLU A 120 -6.99 -16.96 14.41
N VAL A 121 -6.02 -16.09 14.14
CA VAL A 121 -4.77 -16.47 13.45
C VAL A 121 -3.74 -17.09 14.39
N ARG A 122 -3.62 -16.56 15.61
CA ARG A 122 -2.54 -16.92 16.54
C ARG A 122 -2.99 -17.85 17.65
N GLY A 123 -4.29 -18.03 17.81
CA GLY A 123 -4.90 -18.71 18.96
C GLY A 123 -4.94 -17.83 20.21
N GLY A 124 -5.41 -18.38 21.30
CA GLY A 124 -5.64 -17.67 22.55
C GLY A 124 -7.09 -17.23 22.75
N THR A 125 -7.32 -16.23 23.59
CA THR A 125 -8.66 -15.69 23.84
C THR A 125 -8.66 -14.16 23.86
N ILE A 126 -9.80 -13.56 23.60
CA ILE A 126 -9.99 -12.10 23.62
C ILE A 126 -9.67 -11.52 25.01
N GLU A 127 -10.04 -12.23 26.08
CA GLU A 127 -9.80 -11.80 27.46
C GLU A 127 -8.31 -11.61 27.75
N LYS A 128 -7.45 -12.50 27.23
CA LYS A 128 -5.97 -12.36 27.36
C LYS A 128 -5.41 -11.15 26.65
N LEU A 129 -6.11 -10.64 25.65
CA LEU A 129 -5.69 -9.46 24.88
C LEU A 129 -6.36 -8.17 25.36
N LYS A 130 -7.18 -8.22 26.43
CA LYS A 130 -7.91 -7.04 26.92
C LYS A 130 -6.99 -5.86 27.23
N ALA A 131 -5.93 -6.05 27.99
CA ALA A 131 -4.98 -4.99 28.32
C ALA A 131 -4.31 -4.40 27.08
N TYR A 132 -3.95 -5.23 26.11
CA TYR A 132 -3.41 -4.79 24.82
C TYR A 132 -4.43 -3.97 24.02
N ARG A 133 -5.69 -4.43 23.96
CA ARG A 133 -6.80 -3.69 23.36
C ARG A 133 -6.98 -2.31 23.98
N ASP A 134 -7.01 -2.24 25.31
CA ASP A 134 -7.25 -1.00 26.04
C ASP A 134 -6.13 0.02 25.79
N VAL A 135 -4.87 -0.42 25.69
CA VAL A 135 -3.74 0.43 25.31
C VAL A 135 -3.90 0.98 23.90
N ILE A 136 -4.29 0.16 22.92
CA ILE A 136 -4.51 0.61 21.54
C ILE A 136 -5.64 1.65 21.48
N ILE A 137 -6.76 1.41 22.17
CA ILE A 137 -7.88 2.36 22.23
C ILE A 137 -7.43 3.68 22.83
N GLY A 138 -6.70 3.62 23.96
CA GLY A 138 -6.15 4.81 24.60
C GLY A 138 -5.24 5.64 23.67
N ASP A 139 -4.51 4.98 22.76
CA ASP A 139 -3.60 5.64 21.82
C ASP A 139 -4.34 6.18 20.57
N VAL A 140 -5.01 5.29 19.80
CA VAL A 140 -5.45 5.62 18.43
C VAL A 140 -6.94 5.95 18.32
N VAL A 141 -7.71 5.81 19.40
CA VAL A 141 -9.13 6.20 19.44
C VAL A 141 -9.35 7.39 20.35
N ALA A 142 -8.95 7.30 21.61
CA ALA A 142 -9.17 8.33 22.62
C ALA A 142 -8.03 9.34 22.76
N GLY A 143 -6.81 8.97 22.36
CA GLY A 143 -5.62 9.79 22.49
C GLY A 143 -5.42 10.80 21.36
N GLU A 144 -4.26 11.46 21.36
CA GLU A 144 -3.89 12.49 20.38
C GLU A 144 -3.91 11.93 18.94
N ARG A 145 -3.47 10.69 18.73
CA ARG A 145 -3.55 10.05 17.40
C ARG A 145 -4.99 9.81 16.96
N GLY A 146 -5.91 9.57 17.88
CA GLY A 146 -7.34 9.47 17.59
C GLY A 146 -7.92 10.80 17.11
N ALA A 147 -7.49 11.92 17.70
CA ALA A 147 -7.88 13.26 17.26
C ALA A 147 -7.36 13.59 15.84
N GLN A 148 -6.22 13.00 15.43
CA GLN A 148 -5.59 13.15 14.11
C GLN A 148 -5.68 11.85 13.30
N SER A 149 -6.78 11.13 13.41
CA SER A 149 -6.95 9.75 12.93
C SER A 149 -6.62 9.60 11.45
N GLN A 150 -7.12 10.50 10.61
CA GLN A 150 -6.91 10.44 9.16
C GLN A 150 -5.44 10.71 8.78
N GLU A 151 -4.78 11.68 9.41
CA GLU A 151 -3.37 11.97 9.16
C GLU A 151 -2.46 10.83 9.64
N TRP A 152 -2.76 10.26 10.82
CA TRP A 152 -2.06 9.09 11.32
C TRP A 152 -2.22 7.90 10.36
N ALA A 153 -3.43 7.63 9.88
CA ALA A 153 -3.71 6.56 8.92
C ALA A 153 -3.01 6.81 7.57
N ALA A 154 -2.94 8.07 7.11
CA ALA A 154 -2.22 8.42 5.88
C ALA A 154 -0.74 8.05 5.95
N ARG A 155 -0.07 8.26 7.09
CA ARG A 155 1.33 7.83 7.28
C ARG A 155 1.48 6.31 7.10
N GLN A 156 0.49 5.52 7.56
CA GLN A 156 0.50 4.07 7.38
C GLN A 156 0.30 3.69 5.89
N VAL A 157 -0.58 4.39 5.17
CA VAL A 157 -0.82 4.18 3.73
C VAL A 157 0.46 4.40 2.91
N TYR A 158 1.28 5.40 3.24
CA TYR A 158 2.55 5.63 2.54
C TYR A 158 3.56 4.51 2.75
N LEU A 159 3.54 3.80 3.90
CA LEU A 159 4.31 2.56 4.08
C LEU A 159 3.85 1.48 3.09
N ALA A 160 2.54 1.30 2.95
CA ALA A 160 1.98 0.33 2.01
C ALA A 160 2.28 0.70 0.55
N LEU A 161 2.22 1.99 0.19
CA LEU A 161 2.60 2.49 -1.13
C LEU A 161 4.09 2.21 -1.42
N GLY A 162 4.98 2.48 -0.47
CA GLY A 162 6.41 2.19 -0.59
C GLY A 162 6.66 0.70 -0.80
N ASN A 163 5.98 -0.17 -0.04
CA ASN A 163 6.05 -1.62 -0.20
C ASN A 163 5.55 -2.06 -1.58
N PHE A 164 4.39 -1.56 -2.01
CA PHE A 164 3.81 -1.84 -3.34
C PHE A 164 4.77 -1.47 -4.48
N MET A 165 5.34 -0.26 -4.45
CA MET A 165 6.26 0.22 -5.48
C MET A 165 7.56 -0.60 -5.52
N THR A 166 8.05 -1.03 -4.37
CA THR A 166 9.26 -1.87 -4.28
C THR A 166 8.98 -3.26 -4.81
N SER A 167 7.86 -3.87 -4.41
CA SER A 167 7.43 -5.18 -4.89
C SER A 167 7.21 -5.18 -6.39
N ALA A 168 6.54 -4.16 -6.93
CA ALA A 168 6.35 -3.99 -8.37
C ALA A 168 7.69 -3.90 -9.12
N ALA A 169 8.65 -3.12 -8.59
CA ALA A 169 9.97 -3.00 -9.21
C ALA A 169 10.71 -4.34 -9.22
N LEU A 170 10.62 -5.14 -8.16
CA LEU A 170 11.22 -6.47 -8.09
C LEU A 170 10.61 -7.46 -9.11
N LEU A 171 9.35 -7.25 -9.48
CA LEU A 171 8.66 -8.01 -10.53
C LEU A 171 8.85 -7.41 -11.94
N GLY A 172 9.64 -6.34 -12.10
CA GLY A 172 9.80 -5.66 -13.38
C GLY A 172 8.56 -4.89 -13.85
N ILE A 173 7.69 -4.52 -12.91
CA ILE A 173 6.46 -3.76 -13.15
C ILE A 173 6.69 -2.29 -12.81
N ASP A 174 6.32 -1.43 -13.72
CA ASP A 174 6.42 0.01 -13.58
C ASP A 174 5.28 0.59 -12.75
N THR A 175 5.61 1.64 -11.98
CA THR A 175 4.62 2.36 -11.17
C THR A 175 4.77 3.88 -11.30
N CYS A 176 3.67 4.58 -11.07
CA CYS A 176 3.66 6.03 -10.89
C CYS A 176 2.80 6.38 -9.66
N PRO A 177 3.40 6.71 -8.51
CA PRO A 177 2.65 7.30 -7.40
C PRO A 177 2.21 8.72 -7.79
N MET A 178 0.99 9.08 -7.43
CA MET A 178 0.34 10.33 -7.87
C MET A 178 -0.40 10.99 -6.71
N GLU A 179 0.06 12.18 -6.33
CA GLU A 179 -0.64 13.10 -5.42
C GLU A 179 -1.40 14.19 -6.19
N GLY A 180 -1.13 14.29 -7.50
CA GLY A 180 -1.74 15.26 -8.40
C GLY A 180 -3.16 14.86 -8.82
N PHE A 181 -4.11 14.89 -7.89
CA PHE A 181 -5.53 14.67 -8.12
C PHE A 181 -6.37 15.51 -7.14
N GLN A 182 -7.69 15.50 -7.29
CA GLN A 182 -8.64 16.19 -6.44
C GLN A 182 -9.31 15.17 -5.50
N PRO A 183 -8.88 15.04 -4.24
CA PRO A 183 -9.40 14.03 -3.31
C PRO A 183 -10.92 14.09 -3.15
N ASP A 184 -11.49 15.27 -2.96
CA ASP A 184 -12.94 15.45 -2.76
C ASP A 184 -13.77 14.93 -3.96
N GLN A 185 -13.24 15.06 -5.18
CA GLN A 185 -13.90 14.54 -6.38
C GLN A 185 -13.77 13.01 -6.45
N TYR A 186 -12.59 12.47 -6.11
CA TYR A 186 -12.37 11.04 -6.03
C TYR A 186 -13.29 10.40 -4.99
N ASP A 187 -13.34 10.99 -3.80
CA ASP A 187 -14.15 10.51 -2.69
C ASP A 187 -15.63 10.46 -3.08
N LYS A 188 -16.11 11.49 -3.78
CA LYS A 188 -17.49 11.57 -4.28
C LYS A 188 -17.76 10.54 -5.38
N ILE A 189 -16.91 10.45 -6.40
CA ILE A 189 -17.09 9.53 -7.54
C ILE A 189 -17.07 8.07 -7.10
N LEU A 190 -16.20 7.72 -6.13
CA LEU A 190 -16.02 6.37 -5.63
C LEU A 190 -16.88 6.03 -4.41
N ASP A 191 -17.70 6.98 -3.96
CA ASP A 191 -18.56 6.84 -2.77
C ASP A 191 -17.76 6.38 -1.52
N LEU A 192 -16.60 7.00 -1.29
CA LEU A 192 -15.71 6.66 -0.19
C LEU A 192 -16.25 7.09 1.18
N PRO A 193 -16.87 8.29 1.34
CA PRO A 193 -17.40 8.73 2.62
C PRO A 193 -18.46 7.78 3.21
N ALA A 194 -19.33 7.20 2.37
CA ALA A 194 -20.31 6.20 2.82
C ALA A 194 -19.66 4.93 3.40
N LYS A 195 -18.38 4.70 3.07
CA LYS A 195 -17.56 3.58 3.58
C LYS A 195 -16.65 3.99 4.74
N GLY A 196 -16.74 5.24 5.20
CA GLY A 196 -15.83 5.81 6.21
C GLY A 196 -14.38 5.91 5.72
N LEU A 197 -14.19 6.12 4.43
CA LEU A 197 -12.89 6.20 3.76
C LEU A 197 -12.67 7.58 3.14
N ALA A 198 -11.40 7.94 2.96
CA ALA A 198 -10.96 9.09 2.19
C ALA A 198 -9.74 8.72 1.35
N SER A 199 -9.64 9.26 0.14
CA SER A 199 -8.49 9.06 -0.74
C SER A 199 -7.28 9.87 -0.27
N VAL A 200 -6.08 9.30 -0.39
CA VAL A 200 -4.82 9.95 0.05
C VAL A 200 -3.83 10.08 -1.08
N VAL A 201 -3.61 9.01 -1.82
CA VAL A 201 -2.64 8.94 -2.92
C VAL A 201 -3.08 7.87 -3.90
N CYS A 202 -2.73 8.03 -5.16
CA CYS A 202 -3.00 7.05 -6.20
C CYS A 202 -1.71 6.42 -6.71
N CYS A 203 -1.80 5.25 -7.33
CA CYS A 203 -0.69 4.64 -8.01
C CYS A 203 -1.15 3.94 -9.29
N ALA A 204 -0.61 4.37 -10.42
CA ALA A 204 -0.73 3.65 -11.68
C ALA A 204 0.32 2.54 -11.73
N ALA A 205 -0.03 1.35 -12.18
CA ALA A 205 0.85 0.20 -12.37
C ALA A 205 0.68 -0.42 -13.76
N GLY A 206 1.79 -0.82 -14.37
CA GLY A 206 1.80 -1.37 -15.74
C GLY A 206 3.20 -1.46 -16.29
N TYR A 207 3.35 -1.27 -17.58
CA TYR A 207 4.63 -1.28 -18.26
C TYR A 207 4.84 0.03 -18.99
N ARG A 208 6.06 0.59 -18.91
CA ARG A 208 6.41 1.84 -19.59
C ARG A 208 6.32 1.70 -21.11
N ALA A 209 5.82 2.73 -21.77
CA ALA A 209 5.89 2.83 -23.22
C ALA A 209 7.34 3.12 -23.67
N THR A 210 7.71 2.65 -24.87
CA THR A 210 9.04 2.91 -25.47
C THR A 210 9.33 4.39 -25.66
N GLY A 211 8.30 5.23 -25.77
CA GLY A 211 8.38 6.68 -25.94
C GLY A 211 8.53 7.48 -24.64
N ASP A 212 8.56 6.85 -23.47
CA ASP A 212 8.70 7.59 -22.23
C ASP A 212 10.13 8.15 -22.07
N LYS A 213 10.26 9.44 -22.35
CA LYS A 213 11.54 10.17 -22.27
C LYS A 213 12.14 10.28 -20.86
N TYR A 214 11.41 9.89 -19.84
CA TYR A 214 11.92 9.83 -18.47
C TYR A 214 12.67 8.53 -18.18
N ALA A 215 12.49 7.49 -18.99
CA ALA A 215 13.12 6.18 -18.81
C ALA A 215 14.66 6.23 -18.79
N THR A 216 15.25 7.17 -19.53
CA THR A 216 16.71 7.33 -19.65
C THR A 216 17.29 8.41 -18.74
N ARG A 217 16.46 9.13 -17.97
CA ARG A 217 16.94 10.20 -17.09
C ARG A 217 17.61 9.63 -15.86
N LYS A 218 18.76 10.20 -15.51
CA LYS A 218 19.45 9.84 -14.26
C LYS A 218 18.58 10.19 -13.05
N LYS A 219 18.56 9.31 -12.07
CA LYS A 219 17.85 9.51 -10.82
C LYS A 219 18.57 10.57 -9.97
N VAL A 220 17.85 11.59 -9.54
CA VAL A 220 18.38 12.63 -8.65
C VAL A 220 18.05 12.29 -7.21
N ARG A 221 19.05 12.25 -6.34
CA ARG A 221 18.94 12.08 -4.89
C ARG A 221 20.02 12.93 -4.23
N PHE A 222 19.75 13.36 -3.03
CA PHE A 222 20.77 13.96 -2.17
C PHE A 222 21.89 12.97 -1.86
N SER A 223 23.04 13.48 -1.42
CA SER A 223 24.16 12.63 -1.00
C SER A 223 23.80 11.85 0.28
N ARG A 224 24.58 10.82 0.59
CA ARG A 224 24.38 10.03 1.80
C ARG A 224 24.51 10.91 3.06
N GLU A 225 25.49 11.80 3.06
CA GLU A 225 25.85 12.69 4.15
C GLU A 225 24.74 13.72 4.47
N ASP A 226 23.97 14.11 3.43
CA ASP A 226 22.83 15.03 3.59
C ASP A 226 21.62 14.39 4.28
N VAL A 227 21.47 13.05 4.20
CA VAL A 227 20.25 12.38 4.62
C VAL A 227 20.44 11.27 5.66
N ILE A 228 21.70 10.85 5.91
CA ILE A 228 22.03 9.82 6.90
C ILE A 228 23.02 10.39 7.91
N HIS A 229 22.58 10.58 9.14
CA HIS A 229 23.38 11.06 10.26
C HIS A 229 23.60 9.89 11.23
N ILE A 230 24.89 9.64 11.55
CA ILE A 230 25.29 8.65 12.55
C ILE A 230 25.64 9.40 13.82
N VAL A 231 25.01 9.05 14.92
CA VAL A 231 25.21 9.62 16.26
C VAL A 231 25.71 8.55 17.23
#